data_6d49b957f1cf8d7c57a8454f2991d205
#
_entry.id   6d49b957f1cf8d7c57a8454f2991d205
#
_cell.length_a   1.000
_cell.length_b   1.000
_cell.length_c   1.000
_cell.angle_alpha   90.00
_cell.angle_beta   90.00
_cell.angle_gamma   90.00
#
_symmetry.space_group_name_H-M   'P 1'
#
loop_
_entity.id
_entity.type
_entity.pdbx_description
1 polymer ?
#
loop_
_entity_poly.entity_id
_entity_poly.type
_entity_poly.pdbx_seq_one_letter_code
_entity_poly.pdbx_strand_id
1 'polypeptide(L)'
;MKKYLASLVLGVCALVGVASVQAAGAVEDAVKRGTLRVGMDPTYMPFEMTNKRGQIIGFEVDLLKAMAKSMGVKLELVSTSYDGIIPALLTDKFDMIGSGMTLTQERNLRLNFSEPFIVVGQTLLVRKELEGKIKSYKDLNDPQYSITSKIGTTGEIVARKLISKAKYHGFDNEPEAVMDVVNGKADAFIYDSPYNVVAVSKFGAGKLVYLDQPFTYEPLAFGLKKGDYDSINFINNFLHHRFRLVVEAV
;
A
#
# COMPACT_ATOMS: atom_id res chain seq x y z
N MET A 1 -25.24 -81.45 -14.70
CA MET A 1 -24.01 -80.98 -14.08
C MET A 1 -23.61 -79.67 -14.71
N LYS A 2 -23.91 -78.58 -14.02
CA LYS A 2 -23.62 -77.23 -14.52
C LYS A 2 -22.48 -76.63 -13.69
N LYS A 3 -21.36 -76.34 -14.37
CA LYS A 3 -20.17 -75.74 -13.78
C LYS A 3 -20.37 -74.23 -13.75
N TYR A 4 -20.36 -73.61 -12.56
CA TYR A 4 -20.34 -72.15 -12.40
C TYR A 4 -18.89 -71.68 -12.37
N LEU A 5 -18.47 -70.93 -13.40
CA LEU A 5 -17.25 -70.14 -13.34
C LEU A 5 -17.55 -68.84 -12.63
N ALA A 6 -16.95 -68.65 -11.48
CA ALA A 6 -16.96 -67.36 -10.79
C ALA A 6 -15.80 -66.51 -11.30
N SER A 7 -16.11 -65.45 -12.08
CA SER A 7 -15.12 -64.45 -12.50
C SER A 7 -14.90 -63.44 -11.39
N LEU A 8 -13.71 -63.50 -10.78
CA LEU A 8 -13.25 -62.51 -9.80
C LEU A 8 -12.74 -61.26 -10.53
N VAL A 9 -13.54 -60.19 -10.54
CA VAL A 9 -13.11 -58.90 -11.06
C VAL A 9 -12.39 -58.17 -9.93
N LEU A 10 -11.03 -58.17 -9.99
CA LEU A 10 -10.21 -57.33 -9.13
C LEU A 10 -10.30 -55.88 -9.59
N GLY A 11 -11.10 -55.06 -8.88
CA GLY A 11 -11.12 -53.62 -9.07
C GLY A 11 -9.86 -52.97 -8.46
N VAL A 12 -8.90 -52.66 -9.30
CA VAL A 12 -7.76 -51.81 -8.91
C VAL A 12 -8.27 -50.37 -8.83
N CYS A 13 -8.65 -49.92 -7.64
CA CYS A 13 -8.83 -48.49 -7.37
C CYS A 13 -7.46 -47.81 -7.43
N ALA A 14 -7.11 -47.24 -8.57
CA ALA A 14 -6.00 -46.31 -8.67
C ALA A 14 -6.37 -45.05 -7.85
N LEU A 15 -5.86 -44.97 -6.64
CA LEU A 15 -5.81 -43.73 -5.85
C LEU A 15 -4.86 -42.77 -6.59
N VAL A 16 -5.42 -42.01 -7.52
CA VAL A 16 -4.73 -40.83 -8.05
C VAL A 16 -4.69 -39.82 -6.93
N GLY A 17 -3.62 -39.82 -6.15
CA GLY A 17 -3.31 -38.77 -5.22
C GLY A 17 -3.23 -37.45 -6.00
N VAL A 18 -4.26 -36.62 -5.88
CA VAL A 18 -4.20 -35.24 -6.33
C VAL A 18 -3.19 -34.56 -5.40
N ALA A 19 -1.91 -34.60 -5.80
CA ALA A 19 -0.93 -33.71 -5.20
C ALA A 19 -1.43 -32.30 -5.45
N SER A 20 -1.97 -31.65 -4.42
CA SER A 20 -2.22 -30.22 -4.44
C SER A 20 -0.88 -29.57 -4.71
N VAL A 21 -0.63 -29.16 -5.96
CA VAL A 21 0.49 -28.28 -6.28
C VAL A 21 0.15 -26.97 -5.59
N GLN A 22 0.65 -26.82 -4.38
CA GLN A 22 0.59 -25.54 -3.69
C GLN A 22 1.40 -24.58 -4.56
N ALA A 23 0.76 -23.54 -5.06
CA ALA A 23 1.47 -22.52 -5.83
C ALA A 23 2.60 -21.99 -4.95
N ALA A 24 3.81 -21.93 -5.48
CA ALA A 24 4.95 -21.38 -4.77
C ALA A 24 4.63 -19.94 -4.34
N GLY A 25 5.07 -19.55 -3.15
CA GLY A 25 4.84 -18.21 -2.64
C GLY A 25 5.69 -17.17 -3.37
N ALA A 26 5.31 -15.89 -3.25
CA ALA A 26 6.00 -14.77 -3.89
C ALA A 26 7.51 -14.74 -3.59
N VAL A 27 7.90 -15.03 -2.35
CA VAL A 27 9.32 -15.10 -1.93
C VAL A 27 10.03 -16.28 -2.59
N GLU A 28 9.43 -17.46 -2.60
CA GLU A 28 10.03 -18.65 -3.23
C GLU A 28 10.21 -18.45 -4.74
N ASP A 29 9.20 -17.92 -5.42
CA ASP A 29 9.25 -17.62 -6.85
C ASP A 29 10.29 -16.54 -7.16
N ALA A 30 10.42 -15.52 -6.33
CA ALA A 30 11.44 -14.49 -6.47
C ALA A 30 12.86 -15.07 -6.32
N VAL A 31 13.08 -15.98 -5.36
CA VAL A 31 14.37 -16.66 -5.16
C VAL A 31 14.70 -17.55 -6.35
N LYS A 32 13.76 -18.35 -6.85
CA LYS A 32 13.95 -19.21 -8.04
C LYS A 32 14.28 -18.38 -9.29
N ARG A 33 13.63 -17.24 -9.46
CA ARG A 33 13.83 -16.33 -10.59
C ARG A 33 15.08 -15.44 -10.43
N GLY A 34 15.58 -15.26 -9.22
CA GLY A 34 16.68 -14.34 -8.89
C GLY A 34 16.27 -12.87 -8.86
N THR A 35 14.98 -12.55 -8.79
CA THR A 35 14.46 -11.19 -8.82
C THR A 35 13.16 -11.09 -8.04
N LEU A 36 13.07 -10.13 -7.11
CA LEU A 36 11.84 -9.72 -6.41
C LEU A 36 11.22 -8.54 -7.18
N ARG A 37 10.02 -8.72 -7.72
CA ARG A 37 9.27 -7.67 -8.41
C ARG A 37 8.28 -7.04 -7.43
N VAL A 38 8.35 -5.73 -7.24
CA VAL A 38 7.50 -4.99 -6.30
C VAL A 38 6.75 -3.89 -7.03
N GLY A 39 5.42 -3.94 -6.98
CA GLY A 39 4.56 -2.89 -7.50
C GLY A 39 4.50 -1.71 -6.54
N MET A 40 4.69 -0.48 -7.07
CA MET A 40 4.57 0.74 -6.30
C MET A 40 4.17 1.94 -7.16
N ASP A 41 3.57 2.93 -6.52
CA ASP A 41 3.29 4.24 -7.10
C ASP A 41 4.29 5.25 -6.54
N PRO A 42 5.29 5.69 -7.31
CA PRO A 42 6.40 6.49 -6.80
C PRO A 42 6.07 7.98 -6.67
N THR A 43 4.94 8.32 -6.04
CA THR A 43 4.51 9.70 -5.78
C THR A 43 4.36 10.02 -4.29
N TYR A 44 4.47 9.00 -3.41
CA TYR A 44 4.25 9.12 -1.97
C TYR A 44 5.54 9.45 -1.19
N MET A 45 5.93 10.72 -1.16
CA MET A 45 7.06 11.19 -0.33
C MET A 45 6.78 11.06 1.17
N PRO A 46 7.77 10.70 2.01
CA PRO A 46 9.15 10.32 1.70
C PRO A 46 9.35 8.82 1.51
N PHE A 47 8.29 8.02 1.41
CA PHE A 47 8.35 6.56 1.34
C PHE A 47 8.83 6.06 -0.02
N GLU A 48 8.22 6.54 -1.11
CA GLU A 48 8.62 6.29 -2.49
C GLU A 48 8.37 7.52 -3.37
N MET A 49 9.39 7.89 -4.13
CA MET A 49 9.32 9.04 -5.04
C MET A 49 10.33 8.92 -6.17
N THR A 50 10.04 9.57 -7.29
CA THR A 50 10.98 9.67 -8.40
C THR A 50 11.89 10.89 -8.21
N ASN A 51 13.20 10.66 -8.24
CA ASN A 51 14.18 11.72 -8.17
C ASN A 51 14.41 12.39 -9.55
N LYS A 52 15.22 13.46 -9.61
CA LYS A 52 15.53 14.18 -10.86
C LYS A 52 16.23 13.33 -11.94
N ARG A 53 16.75 12.16 -11.57
CA ARG A 53 17.40 11.20 -12.50
C ARG A 53 16.45 10.10 -12.97
N GLY A 54 15.16 10.18 -12.63
CA GLY A 54 14.16 9.15 -12.94
C GLY A 54 14.25 7.89 -12.08
N GLN A 55 15.06 7.89 -11.02
CA GLN A 55 15.21 6.74 -10.14
C GLN A 55 14.16 6.79 -9.02
N ILE A 56 13.56 5.65 -8.68
CA ILE A 56 12.67 5.52 -7.54
C ILE A 56 13.51 5.38 -6.27
N ILE A 57 13.28 6.27 -5.31
CA ILE A 57 13.99 6.36 -4.04
C ILE A 57 13.00 6.60 -2.90
N GLY A 58 13.41 6.36 -1.66
CA GLY A 58 12.62 6.64 -0.47
C GLY A 58 12.81 5.57 0.61
N PHE A 59 12.18 5.78 1.75
CA PHE A 59 12.30 4.90 2.91
C PHE A 59 11.87 3.47 2.59
N GLU A 60 10.69 3.28 1.99
CA GLU A 60 10.16 1.95 1.64
C GLU A 60 11.02 1.29 0.56
N VAL A 61 11.53 2.07 -0.39
CA VAL A 61 12.48 1.57 -1.41
C VAL A 61 13.76 1.03 -0.78
N ASP A 62 14.29 1.70 0.25
CA ASP A 62 15.50 1.24 0.94
C ASP A 62 15.23 0.00 1.80
N LEU A 63 14.03 -0.10 2.39
CA LEU A 63 13.58 -1.29 3.10
C LEU A 63 13.46 -2.49 2.14
N LEU A 64 12.88 -2.29 0.95
CA LEU A 64 12.77 -3.30 -0.09
C LEU A 64 14.12 -3.74 -0.66
N LYS A 65 15.07 -2.81 -0.84
CA LYS A 65 16.45 -3.17 -1.22
C LYS A 65 17.13 -4.06 -0.18
N ALA A 66 16.93 -3.73 1.12
CA ALA A 66 17.47 -4.55 2.20
C ALA A 66 16.82 -5.94 2.24
N MET A 67 15.51 -6.04 1.99
CA MET A 67 14.79 -7.30 1.89
C MET A 67 15.31 -8.15 0.73
N ALA A 68 15.36 -7.61 -0.50
CA ALA A 68 15.89 -8.32 -1.67
C ALA A 68 17.34 -8.79 -1.46
N LYS A 69 18.16 -7.96 -0.81
CA LYS A 69 19.54 -8.34 -0.44
C LYS A 69 19.56 -9.53 0.54
N SER A 70 18.67 -9.58 1.53
CA SER A 70 18.59 -10.70 2.47
C SER A 70 18.15 -12.01 1.81
N MET A 71 17.37 -11.91 0.71
CA MET A 71 16.97 -13.03 -0.14
C MET A 71 18.05 -13.45 -1.15
N GLY A 72 19.10 -12.68 -1.33
CA GLY A 72 20.12 -12.91 -2.36
C GLY A 72 19.63 -12.65 -3.78
N VAL A 73 18.61 -11.83 -3.98
CA VAL A 73 17.99 -11.55 -5.28
C VAL A 73 18.10 -10.06 -5.68
N LYS A 74 17.85 -9.76 -6.94
CA LYS A 74 17.71 -8.38 -7.42
C LYS A 74 16.34 -7.82 -7.05
N LEU A 75 16.25 -6.50 -6.83
CA LEU A 75 14.99 -5.78 -6.69
C LEU A 75 14.62 -5.17 -8.05
N GLU A 76 13.39 -5.42 -8.48
CA GLU A 76 12.74 -4.75 -9.61
C GLU A 76 11.52 -3.98 -9.10
N LEU A 77 11.50 -2.66 -9.30
CA LEU A 77 10.38 -1.81 -8.95
C LEU A 77 9.50 -1.59 -10.17
N VAL A 78 8.23 -2.00 -10.08
CA VAL A 78 7.25 -1.90 -11.16
C VAL A 78 6.33 -0.71 -10.86
N SER A 79 6.56 0.41 -11.56
CA SER A 79 5.71 1.60 -11.41
C SER A 79 4.29 1.31 -11.89
N THR A 80 3.32 1.57 -11.04
CA THR A 80 1.90 1.25 -11.28
C THR A 80 1.05 2.30 -10.57
N SER A 81 -0.02 2.80 -11.21
CA SER A 81 -0.97 3.71 -10.54
C SER A 81 -1.58 3.04 -9.32
N TYR A 82 -1.80 3.82 -8.26
CA TYR A 82 -2.22 3.28 -6.97
C TYR A 82 -3.60 2.61 -7.01
N ASP A 83 -4.55 3.17 -7.74
CA ASP A 83 -5.90 2.61 -7.92
C ASP A 83 -5.90 1.27 -8.67
N GLY A 84 -4.93 1.07 -9.57
CA GLY A 84 -4.72 -0.18 -10.33
C GLY A 84 -3.80 -1.21 -9.67
N ILE A 85 -3.17 -0.90 -8.53
CA ILE A 85 -2.07 -1.72 -7.99
C ILE A 85 -2.56 -3.09 -7.46
N ILE A 86 -3.72 -3.16 -6.81
CA ILE A 86 -4.30 -4.44 -6.35
C ILE A 86 -4.68 -5.34 -7.54
N PRO A 87 -5.43 -4.89 -8.55
CA PRO A 87 -5.66 -5.67 -9.77
C PRO A 87 -4.36 -6.15 -10.44
N ALA A 88 -3.33 -5.31 -10.48
CA ALA A 88 -2.03 -5.67 -11.08
C ALA A 88 -1.33 -6.81 -10.31
N LEU A 89 -1.34 -6.80 -8.97
CA LEU A 89 -0.86 -7.92 -8.16
C LEU A 89 -1.64 -9.20 -8.45
N LEU A 90 -2.97 -9.12 -8.49
CA LEU A 90 -3.84 -10.29 -8.70
C LEU A 90 -3.67 -10.91 -10.08
N THR A 91 -3.14 -10.15 -11.06
CA THR A 91 -2.82 -10.60 -12.43
C THR A 91 -1.32 -10.86 -12.66
N ASP A 92 -0.53 -11.05 -11.60
CA ASP A 92 0.89 -11.46 -11.67
C ASP A 92 1.85 -10.45 -12.34
N LYS A 93 1.51 -9.16 -12.34
CA LYS A 93 2.41 -8.14 -12.87
C LYS A 93 3.67 -7.99 -12.00
N PHE A 94 3.55 -8.25 -10.71
CA PHE A 94 4.63 -8.26 -9.72
C PHE A 94 4.29 -9.23 -8.58
N ASP A 95 5.21 -9.44 -7.66
CA ASP A 95 5.12 -10.48 -6.63
C ASP A 95 4.45 -9.97 -5.35
N MET A 96 4.64 -8.68 -5.03
CA MET A 96 4.07 -8.04 -3.86
C MET A 96 3.86 -6.53 -4.10
N ILE A 97 3.01 -5.92 -3.30
CA ILE A 97 2.82 -4.46 -3.24
C ILE A 97 3.72 -3.90 -2.13
N GLY A 98 4.53 -2.91 -2.47
CA GLY A 98 5.26 -2.05 -1.56
C GLY A 98 5.05 -0.61 -1.99
N SER A 99 3.99 0.04 -1.47
CA SER A 99 3.55 1.37 -1.90
C SER A 99 2.74 2.08 -0.81
N GLY A 100 3.28 2.11 0.40
CA GLY A 100 2.64 2.76 1.53
C GLY A 100 1.20 2.29 1.75
N MET A 101 0.91 1.02 1.50
CA MET A 101 -0.48 0.57 1.50
C MET A 101 -1.00 0.33 2.92
N THR A 102 -2.02 1.10 3.31
CA THR A 102 -2.73 0.87 4.58
C THR A 102 -3.38 -0.50 4.59
N LEU A 103 -3.08 -1.30 5.60
CA LEU A 103 -3.80 -2.52 5.92
C LEU A 103 -5.21 -2.13 6.40
N THR A 104 -6.22 -2.43 5.59
CA THR A 104 -7.63 -2.28 5.96
C THR A 104 -8.35 -3.61 5.89
N GLN A 105 -9.44 -3.77 6.63
CA GLN A 105 -10.23 -5.01 6.58
C GLN A 105 -10.80 -5.25 5.17
N GLU A 106 -11.21 -4.19 4.48
CA GLU A 106 -11.72 -4.30 3.12
C GLU A 106 -10.65 -4.83 2.15
N ARG A 107 -9.43 -4.24 2.18
CA ARG A 107 -8.30 -4.72 1.38
C ARG A 107 -7.90 -6.14 1.78
N ASN A 108 -7.99 -6.47 3.08
CA ASN A 108 -7.67 -7.80 3.60
C ASN A 108 -8.67 -8.89 3.15
N LEU A 109 -9.84 -8.55 2.65
CA LEU A 109 -10.70 -9.51 1.95
C LEU A 109 -10.09 -10.01 0.62
N ARG A 110 -9.23 -9.22 -0.01
CA ARG A 110 -8.63 -9.52 -1.33
C ARG A 110 -7.14 -9.86 -1.27
N LEU A 111 -6.44 -9.37 -0.26
CA LEU A 111 -5.00 -9.51 -0.05
C LEU A 111 -4.72 -10.13 1.32
N ASN A 112 -3.51 -10.67 1.46
CA ASN A 112 -2.86 -10.82 2.75
C ASN A 112 -1.85 -9.67 2.92
N PHE A 113 -1.58 -9.32 4.18
CA PHE A 113 -0.64 -8.26 4.52
C PHE A 113 0.44 -8.77 5.46
N SER A 114 1.63 -8.21 5.36
CA SER A 114 2.63 -8.33 6.41
C SER A 114 2.16 -7.62 7.69
N GLU A 115 2.92 -7.75 8.77
CA GLU A 115 2.83 -6.79 9.87
C GLU A 115 3.18 -5.39 9.35
N PRO A 116 2.60 -4.35 9.97
CA PRO A 116 2.91 -2.98 9.58
C PRO A 116 4.38 -2.63 9.82
N PHE A 117 5.04 -2.02 8.84
CA PHE A 117 6.38 -1.49 9.02
C PHE A 117 6.38 -0.07 9.62
N ILE A 118 5.26 0.64 9.56
CA ILE A 118 5.02 1.93 10.21
C ILE A 118 3.52 2.15 10.39
N VAL A 119 3.17 2.96 11.40
CA VAL A 119 1.79 3.45 11.59
C VAL A 119 1.82 4.97 11.43
N VAL A 120 0.93 5.47 10.59
CA VAL A 120 0.72 6.90 10.35
C VAL A 120 -0.74 7.26 10.57
N GLY A 121 -1.18 8.46 10.18
CA GLY A 121 -2.58 8.85 10.23
C GLY A 121 -2.86 9.96 9.24
N GLN A 122 -4.13 10.05 8.80
CA GLN A 122 -4.58 11.13 7.93
C GLN A 122 -4.57 12.46 8.68
N THR A 123 -4.05 13.49 8.03
CA THR A 123 -3.99 14.88 8.47
C THR A 123 -4.48 15.79 7.36
N LEU A 124 -4.47 17.11 7.60
CA LEU A 124 -4.97 18.09 6.64
C LEU A 124 -3.88 19.07 6.24
N LEU A 125 -3.79 19.37 4.94
CA LEU A 125 -3.24 20.62 4.44
C LEU A 125 -4.40 21.53 4.06
N VAL A 126 -4.46 22.72 4.64
CA VAL A 126 -5.52 23.69 4.43
C VAL A 126 -4.92 24.94 3.80
N ARG A 127 -5.62 25.59 2.87
CA ARG A 127 -5.15 26.88 2.34
C ARG A 127 -5.07 27.95 3.44
N LYS A 128 -4.09 28.82 3.33
CA LYS A 128 -3.73 29.82 4.36
C LYS A 128 -4.90 30.72 4.79
N GLU A 129 -5.80 31.05 3.87
CA GLU A 129 -6.97 31.91 4.12
C GLU A 129 -7.99 31.31 5.09
N LEU A 130 -7.88 30.00 5.33
CA LEU A 130 -8.73 29.26 6.26
C LEU A 130 -8.03 28.97 7.60
N GLU A 131 -6.82 29.48 7.81
CA GLU A 131 -6.10 29.36 9.09
C GLU A 131 -6.97 29.87 10.24
N GLY A 132 -7.05 29.09 11.33
CA GLY A 132 -7.86 29.40 12.49
C GLY A 132 -9.37 29.17 12.32
N LYS A 133 -9.88 29.10 11.09
CA LYS A 133 -11.28 28.75 10.80
C LYS A 133 -11.46 27.22 10.78
N ILE A 134 -10.56 26.51 10.11
CA ILE A 134 -10.53 25.05 10.07
C ILE A 134 -9.53 24.56 11.11
N LYS A 135 -10.02 23.80 12.09
CA LYS A 135 -9.22 23.19 13.16
C LYS A 135 -9.21 21.66 13.10
N SER A 136 -10.16 21.09 12.39
CA SER A 136 -10.31 19.65 12.23
C SER A 136 -11.05 19.31 10.93
N TYR A 137 -11.04 18.03 10.55
CA TYR A 137 -11.81 17.55 9.40
C TYR A 137 -13.32 17.80 9.54
N LYS A 138 -13.85 17.92 10.78
CA LYS A 138 -15.27 18.18 11.05
C LYS A 138 -15.71 19.54 10.54
N ASP A 139 -14.83 20.54 10.61
CA ASP A 139 -15.11 21.89 10.17
C ASP A 139 -15.22 21.98 8.63
N LEU A 140 -14.60 21.04 7.92
CA LEU A 140 -14.70 20.91 6.46
C LEU A 140 -15.99 20.23 6.00
N ASN A 141 -16.78 19.64 6.90
CA ASN A 141 -18.00 18.90 6.52
C ASN A 141 -19.18 19.84 6.23
N ASP A 142 -18.99 20.75 5.29
CA ASP A 142 -19.97 21.76 4.84
C ASP A 142 -19.91 21.89 3.31
N PRO A 143 -21.06 22.06 2.60
CA PRO A 143 -21.11 22.18 1.14
C PRO A 143 -20.34 23.37 0.55
N GLN A 144 -19.98 24.36 1.37
CA GLN A 144 -19.19 25.50 0.93
C GLN A 144 -17.73 25.12 0.64
N TYR A 145 -17.20 24.06 1.29
CA TYR A 145 -15.83 23.64 1.14
C TYR A 145 -15.64 22.60 0.02
N SER A 146 -14.44 22.60 -0.53
CA SER A 146 -13.94 21.59 -1.46
C SER A 146 -12.66 20.95 -0.94
N ILE A 147 -12.57 19.64 -1.07
CA ILE A 147 -11.48 18.83 -0.54
C ILE A 147 -10.89 17.93 -1.62
N THR A 148 -9.61 17.67 -1.53
CA THR A 148 -8.88 16.80 -2.45
C THR A 148 -8.19 15.66 -1.73
N SER A 149 -7.97 14.57 -2.44
CA SER A 149 -7.14 13.44 -2.03
C SER A 149 -6.72 12.65 -3.26
N LYS A 150 -5.83 11.65 -3.07
CA LYS A 150 -5.48 10.70 -4.12
C LYS A 150 -6.51 9.59 -4.23
N ILE A 151 -6.89 9.24 -5.46
CA ILE A 151 -7.85 8.18 -5.77
C ILE A 151 -7.34 6.82 -5.29
N GLY A 152 -8.23 5.97 -4.80
CA GLY A 152 -7.94 4.61 -4.31
C GLY A 152 -7.29 4.54 -2.93
N THR A 153 -7.00 5.68 -2.30
CA THR A 153 -6.38 5.75 -0.96
C THR A 153 -7.41 5.78 0.18
N THR A 154 -6.94 5.55 1.40
CA THR A 154 -7.77 5.75 2.61
C THR A 154 -8.14 7.22 2.80
N GLY A 155 -7.34 8.16 2.29
CA GLY A 155 -7.67 9.57 2.25
C GLY A 155 -8.94 9.87 1.47
N GLU A 156 -9.13 9.25 0.29
CA GLU A 156 -10.39 9.32 -0.44
C GLU A 156 -11.56 8.72 0.34
N ILE A 157 -11.35 7.50 0.90
CA ILE A 157 -12.40 6.80 1.66
C ILE A 157 -12.88 7.67 2.83
N VAL A 158 -11.93 8.24 3.57
CA VAL A 158 -12.21 9.12 4.71
C VAL A 158 -12.88 10.42 4.28
N ALA A 159 -12.41 11.05 3.20
CA ALA A 159 -13.01 12.23 2.64
C ALA A 159 -14.50 12.01 2.35
N ARG A 160 -14.82 10.95 1.60
CA ARG A 160 -16.19 10.62 1.22
C ARG A 160 -17.07 10.20 2.40
N LYS A 161 -16.49 9.56 3.43
CA LYS A 161 -17.24 9.03 4.58
C LYS A 161 -17.45 10.06 5.68
N LEU A 162 -16.40 10.80 6.06
CA LEU A 162 -16.41 11.69 7.22
C LEU A 162 -16.67 13.16 6.85
N ILE A 163 -16.39 13.55 5.59
CA ILE A 163 -16.54 14.91 5.09
C ILE A 163 -17.51 14.91 3.88
N SER A 164 -18.57 14.15 4.02
CA SER A 164 -19.50 13.81 2.93
C SER A 164 -20.30 14.99 2.36
N LYS A 165 -20.36 16.12 3.07
CA LYS A 165 -21.04 17.33 2.61
C LYS A 165 -20.16 18.22 1.73
N ALA A 166 -18.83 18.15 1.88
CA ALA A 166 -17.90 18.91 1.05
C ALA A 166 -17.85 18.38 -0.38
N LYS A 167 -17.46 19.24 -1.31
CA LYS A 167 -17.20 18.83 -2.70
C LYS A 167 -15.87 18.08 -2.75
N TYR A 168 -15.87 16.84 -3.21
CA TYR A 168 -14.66 16.03 -3.32
C TYR A 168 -14.13 16.00 -4.75
N HIS A 169 -12.82 16.24 -4.88
CA HIS A 169 -12.05 16.13 -6.12
C HIS A 169 -10.92 15.12 -5.93
N GLY A 170 -10.95 14.00 -6.65
CA GLY A 170 -9.89 12.98 -6.64
C GLY A 170 -8.82 13.26 -7.70
N PHE A 171 -7.58 12.93 -7.37
CA PHE A 171 -6.43 13.07 -8.25
C PHE A 171 -5.65 11.75 -8.34
N ASP A 172 -4.98 11.51 -9.47
CA ASP A 172 -4.17 10.30 -9.66
C ASP A 172 -2.88 10.33 -8.84
N ASN A 173 -2.40 11.54 -8.49
CA ASN A 173 -1.19 11.72 -7.68
C ASN A 173 -1.34 12.86 -6.66
N GLU A 174 -0.58 12.76 -5.58
CA GLU A 174 -0.64 13.69 -4.45
C GLU A 174 -0.16 15.11 -4.83
N PRO A 175 0.92 15.30 -5.61
CA PRO A 175 1.38 16.64 -5.99
C PRO A 175 0.31 17.48 -6.69
N GLU A 176 -0.47 16.89 -7.61
CA GLU A 176 -1.55 17.59 -8.30
C GLU A 176 -2.68 17.98 -7.34
N ALA A 177 -3.06 17.06 -6.44
CA ALA A 177 -4.07 17.32 -5.42
C ALA A 177 -3.67 18.48 -4.48
N VAL A 178 -2.40 18.52 -4.04
CA VAL A 178 -1.86 19.62 -3.22
C VAL A 178 -1.82 20.91 -4.01
N MET A 179 -1.40 20.88 -5.27
CA MET A 179 -1.35 22.09 -6.11
C MET A 179 -2.73 22.69 -6.37
N ASP A 180 -3.78 21.90 -6.35
CA ASP A 180 -5.16 22.41 -6.45
C ASP A 180 -5.53 23.26 -5.22
N VAL A 181 -5.08 22.86 -4.02
CA VAL A 181 -5.21 23.68 -2.79
C VAL A 181 -4.33 24.92 -2.83
N VAL A 182 -3.05 24.79 -3.24
CA VAL A 182 -2.12 25.93 -3.38
C VAL A 182 -2.67 27.01 -4.33
N ASN A 183 -3.37 26.57 -5.38
CA ASN A 183 -3.96 27.47 -6.39
C ASN A 183 -5.36 27.99 -6.00
N GLY A 184 -5.87 27.65 -4.82
CA GLY A 184 -7.18 28.09 -4.31
C GLY A 184 -8.39 27.47 -5.00
N LYS A 185 -8.20 26.37 -5.77
CA LYS A 185 -9.28 25.63 -6.41
C LYS A 185 -9.95 24.65 -5.46
N ALA A 186 -9.21 24.20 -4.44
CA ALA A 186 -9.73 23.41 -3.32
C ALA A 186 -9.35 24.08 -1.98
N ASP A 187 -10.06 23.72 -0.92
CA ASP A 187 -9.88 24.29 0.42
C ASP A 187 -8.92 23.47 1.27
N ALA A 188 -8.89 22.16 1.10
CA ALA A 188 -8.01 21.27 1.84
C ALA A 188 -7.63 20.01 1.05
N PHE A 189 -6.45 19.47 1.38
CA PHE A 189 -5.96 18.15 0.96
C PHE A 189 -5.89 17.22 2.16
N ILE A 190 -6.36 15.98 2.00
CA ILE A 190 -6.39 14.95 3.02
C ILE A 190 -5.41 13.86 2.62
N TYR A 191 -4.41 13.63 3.46
CA TYR A 191 -3.44 12.56 3.25
C TYR A 191 -2.65 12.26 4.52
N ASP A 192 -1.80 11.25 4.45
CA ASP A 192 -0.95 10.80 5.55
C ASP A 192 0.00 11.88 6.04
N SER A 193 0.16 11.95 7.36
CA SER A 193 0.98 12.96 8.03
C SER A 193 2.41 13.10 7.48
N PRO A 194 3.18 12.04 7.19
CA PRO A 194 4.54 12.20 6.67
C PRO A 194 4.58 12.89 5.30
N TYR A 195 3.62 12.59 4.43
CA TYR A 195 3.52 13.28 3.14
C TYR A 195 3.19 14.75 3.34
N ASN A 196 2.19 15.07 4.18
CA ASN A 196 1.72 16.43 4.40
C ASN A 196 2.81 17.33 4.97
N VAL A 197 3.66 16.81 5.88
CA VAL A 197 4.82 17.54 6.42
C VAL A 197 5.81 17.90 5.29
N VAL A 198 6.10 16.96 4.40
CA VAL A 198 7.00 17.23 3.26
C VAL A 198 6.34 18.17 2.25
N ALA A 199 5.05 17.96 1.97
CA ALA A 199 4.32 18.72 0.96
C ALA A 199 4.16 20.20 1.34
N VAL A 200 3.89 20.52 2.61
CA VAL A 200 3.79 21.93 3.06
C VAL A 200 5.12 22.66 2.87
N SER A 201 6.24 21.99 3.12
CA SER A 201 7.57 22.58 2.92
C SER A 201 7.91 22.72 1.43
N LYS A 202 7.57 21.72 0.62
CA LYS A 202 7.97 21.65 -0.79
C LYS A 202 7.09 22.48 -1.72
N PHE A 203 5.78 22.48 -1.48
CA PHE A 203 4.79 23.07 -2.37
C PHE A 203 4.05 24.27 -1.73
N GLY A 204 4.05 24.34 -0.39
CA GLY A 204 3.21 25.29 0.36
C GLY A 204 3.55 26.74 0.11
N ALA A 205 4.84 27.10 -0.03
CA ALA A 205 5.31 28.48 -0.27
C ALA A 205 4.57 29.54 0.59
N GLY A 206 4.21 29.23 1.83
CA GLY A 206 3.43 30.10 2.71
C GLY A 206 1.91 30.16 2.43
N LYS A 207 1.42 29.35 1.47
CA LYS A 207 0.00 29.31 1.09
C LYS A 207 -0.78 28.18 1.78
N LEU A 208 -0.10 27.25 2.43
CA LEU A 208 -0.70 26.13 3.13
C LEU A 208 -0.45 26.18 4.63
N VAL A 209 -1.41 25.68 5.38
CA VAL A 209 -1.31 25.39 6.82
C VAL A 209 -1.42 23.89 7.01
N TYR A 210 -0.48 23.31 7.73
CA TYR A 210 -0.52 21.91 8.13
C TYR A 210 -1.21 21.79 9.49
N LEU A 211 -2.30 21.02 9.54
CA LEU A 211 -2.96 20.64 10.78
C LEU A 211 -2.45 19.27 11.20
N ASP A 212 -1.63 19.23 12.24
CA ASP A 212 -0.81 18.10 12.66
C ASP A 212 -1.53 17.04 13.50
N GLN A 213 -2.86 17.18 13.69
CA GLN A 213 -3.65 16.22 14.47
C GLN A 213 -4.14 15.07 13.57
N PRO A 214 -3.54 13.87 13.66
CA PRO A 214 -4.04 12.71 12.95
C PRO A 214 -5.44 12.33 13.44
N PHE A 215 -6.32 11.99 12.52
CA PHE A 215 -7.70 11.61 12.84
C PHE A 215 -8.08 10.21 12.37
N THR A 216 -7.10 9.45 11.83
CA THR A 216 -7.21 8.03 11.51
C THR A 216 -6.02 7.25 12.02
N TYR A 217 -6.10 5.93 11.92
CA TYR A 217 -5.03 4.99 12.22
C TYR A 217 -4.70 4.21 10.95
N GLU A 218 -3.52 4.46 10.38
CA GLU A 218 -3.10 3.95 9.08
C GLU A 218 -1.86 3.06 9.22
N PRO A 219 -2.01 1.75 9.49
CA PRO A 219 -0.90 0.81 9.51
C PRO A 219 -0.47 0.48 8.07
N LEU A 220 0.72 0.92 7.67
CA LEU A 220 1.28 0.66 6.34
C LEU A 220 2.01 -0.68 6.31
N ALA A 221 1.66 -1.54 5.36
CA ALA A 221 2.15 -2.90 5.28
C ALA A 221 2.36 -3.34 3.82
N PHE A 222 3.16 -4.39 3.62
CA PHE A 222 3.33 -5.03 2.31
C PHE A 222 2.13 -5.91 1.99
N GLY A 223 1.62 -5.77 0.75
CA GLY A 223 0.47 -6.54 0.27
C GLY A 223 0.89 -7.75 -0.58
N LEU A 224 0.32 -8.92 -0.31
CA LEU A 224 0.56 -10.17 -1.04
C LEU A 224 -0.78 -10.80 -1.47
N LYS A 225 -0.72 -11.75 -2.39
CA LYS A 225 -1.90 -12.55 -2.75
C LYS A 225 -2.41 -13.36 -1.56
N LYS A 226 -3.69 -13.65 -1.57
CA LYS A 226 -4.31 -14.53 -0.58
C LYS A 226 -3.67 -15.90 -0.57
N GLY A 227 -3.47 -16.45 0.64
CA GLY A 227 -2.95 -17.81 0.84
C GLY A 227 -1.43 -17.91 0.90
N ASP A 228 -0.69 -16.83 0.61
CA ASP A 228 0.78 -16.82 0.63
C ASP A 228 1.31 -16.52 2.05
N TYR A 229 1.05 -17.43 2.99
CA TYR A 229 1.45 -17.27 4.39
C TYR A 229 2.95 -17.43 4.60
N ASP A 230 3.63 -18.24 3.79
CA ASP A 230 5.07 -18.47 3.92
C ASP A 230 5.85 -17.20 3.54
N SER A 231 5.45 -16.50 2.48
CA SER A 231 6.03 -15.21 2.13
C SER A 231 5.76 -14.16 3.21
N ILE A 232 4.55 -14.13 3.80
CA ILE A 232 4.23 -13.23 4.91
C ILE A 232 5.11 -13.51 6.12
N ASN A 233 5.27 -14.78 6.50
CA ASN A 233 6.13 -15.18 7.60
C ASN A 233 7.59 -14.74 7.38
N PHE A 234 8.11 -14.91 6.15
CA PHE A 234 9.44 -14.42 5.81
C PHE A 234 9.56 -12.91 5.96
N ILE A 235 8.58 -12.16 5.41
CA ILE A 235 8.59 -10.69 5.46
C ILE A 235 8.48 -10.19 6.91
N ASN A 236 7.62 -10.79 7.73
CA ASN A 236 7.47 -10.42 9.13
C ASN A 236 8.76 -10.68 9.92
N ASN A 237 9.41 -11.83 9.71
CA ASN A 237 10.70 -12.14 10.32
C ASN A 237 11.79 -11.13 9.90
N PHE A 238 11.79 -10.74 8.60
CA PHE A 238 12.70 -9.70 8.11
C PHE A 238 12.43 -8.36 8.80
N LEU A 239 11.18 -7.94 8.91
CA LEU A 239 10.79 -6.68 9.56
C LEU A 239 11.21 -6.68 11.04
N HIS A 240 10.91 -7.74 11.80
CA HIS A 240 11.28 -7.88 13.20
C HIS A 240 12.80 -7.79 13.39
N HIS A 241 13.55 -8.50 12.55
CA HIS A 241 15.02 -8.50 12.65
C HIS A 241 15.61 -7.14 12.31
N ARG A 242 15.07 -6.46 11.30
CA ARG A 242 15.54 -5.15 10.86
C ARG A 242 15.29 -4.05 11.88
N PHE A 243 14.09 -4.01 12.46
CA PHE A 243 13.73 -2.99 13.44
C PHE A 243 14.35 -3.24 14.83
N ARG A 244 14.57 -4.50 15.22
CA ARG A 244 15.25 -4.85 16.46
C ARG A 244 16.70 -4.34 16.47
N LEU A 245 17.41 -4.46 15.35
CA LEU A 245 18.78 -3.96 15.22
C LEU A 245 18.88 -2.44 15.37
N VAL A 246 17.82 -1.69 15.04
CA VAL A 246 17.77 -0.23 15.22
C VAL A 246 17.55 0.13 16.69
N VAL A 247 16.74 -0.62 17.42
CA VAL A 247 16.46 -0.38 18.85
C VAL A 247 17.64 -0.75 19.74
N GLU A 248 18.42 -1.78 19.39
CA GLU A 248 19.61 -2.20 20.14
C GLU A 248 20.85 -1.32 19.87
N ALA A 249 20.80 -0.45 18.84
CA ALA A 249 21.91 0.45 18.46
C ALA A 249 21.76 1.88 19.04
N VAL A 250 20.69 2.15 19.80
CA VAL A 250 20.40 3.43 20.49
C VAL A 250 20.53 3.24 21.99
#